data_0e4cc0cdae9e2422bfa0207040ee01ba
#
_entry.id   0e4cc0cdae9e2422bfa0207040ee01ba
#
_cell.length_a   1.000
_cell.length_b   1.000
_cell.length_c   1.000
_cell.angle_alpha   90.00
_cell.angle_beta   90.00
_cell.angle_gamma   90.00
#
_symmetry.space_group_name_H-M   'P 1'
#
loop_
_entity.id
_entity.type
_entity.pdbx_description
1 polymer ?
#
loop_
_entity_poly.entity_id
_entity_poly.type
_entity_poly.pdbx_seq_one_letter_code
_entity_poly.pdbx_strand_id
1 'polypeptide(L)'
;MTGAEPSRAHTTAEKLAELHARMELAMEPGGEKAVAKREKKGIPSARARIHALVDPGTFMEVGALAKTPNDPNALYGDGCVTGHAMIDGRPVGVFSHDQTVFQGTVGEMFGRKVARLMEWCAMVACPIIGIQDSGGARIQDAVTSLAWYAELGRRHEALSGLVPQISLIFGKCAGGAVYSPIQDDLLVSVRDQGYFFVTGPDVIKEVTGEEVTLDELGGSDAQARYGNIHQVVDSEAEAFQYVRDFLSFLPSSTFGQPPIVNPGLEPEITPTDLELDAIVPDSDNAAYDMHEILLRIFDDGDFLDVAAQHGPAIITGYARVDGHPVGVIANQPMYMSGAIDNEASDKAARFVRFCDAFNIPLVFVVDTPGFLPGAEEEKRGIIKRGGRFLYSVVEADVPKVTITIRKSYGGAYAVMGSRQLTADFNFAWPTARIAVIGAEGAAQLLMKRFPDPTTPEAQQIKKDFIEGYNLNMAIPWTAAERGFIDAVIDPHETRLLLRKSLKLLRDKQLWFRTARKHGLIPV
;
A
#
# COMPACT_ATOMS: atom_id res chain seq x y z
N MET A 1 34.83 19.90 -43.58
CA MET A 1 33.61 20.72 -43.72
C MET A 1 33.46 21.51 -42.44
N THR A 2 33.57 22.80 -42.55
CA THR A 2 33.64 23.78 -41.48
C THR A 2 32.31 23.80 -40.73
N GLY A 3 32.33 23.33 -39.49
CA GLY A 3 31.22 23.54 -38.59
C GLY A 3 31.06 25.03 -38.32
N ALA A 4 29.94 25.62 -38.74
CA ALA A 4 29.59 26.97 -38.38
C ALA A 4 29.52 27.06 -36.86
N GLU A 5 30.36 27.88 -36.24
CA GLU A 5 30.18 28.27 -34.84
C GLU A 5 28.75 28.86 -34.67
N PRO A 6 28.01 28.49 -33.65
CA PRO A 6 26.70 29.08 -33.41
C PRO A 6 26.89 30.59 -33.24
N SER A 7 26.20 31.37 -34.07
CA SER A 7 26.20 32.84 -34.01
C SER A 7 25.84 33.25 -32.58
N ARG A 8 26.77 33.91 -31.88
CA ARG A 8 26.49 34.41 -30.52
C ARG A 8 25.48 35.55 -30.64
N ALA A 9 24.29 35.32 -30.12
CA ALA A 9 23.26 36.35 -29.99
C ALA A 9 23.85 37.55 -29.21
N HIS A 10 23.86 38.72 -29.80
CA HIS A 10 24.52 39.90 -29.22
C HIS A 10 23.51 40.80 -28.48
N THR A 11 22.27 40.87 -28.93
CA THR A 11 21.21 41.68 -28.33
C THR A 11 20.30 40.87 -27.38
N THR A 12 19.64 41.55 -26.46
CA THR A 12 18.64 40.91 -25.59
C THR A 12 17.50 40.28 -26.38
N ALA A 13 17.05 40.93 -27.47
CA ALA A 13 16.01 40.40 -28.33
C ALA A 13 16.41 39.07 -28.98
N GLU A 14 17.66 38.99 -29.52
CA GLU A 14 18.18 37.72 -30.07
C GLU A 14 18.32 36.62 -29.03
N LYS A 15 18.74 36.97 -27.80
CA LYS A 15 18.82 36.01 -26.68
C LYS A 15 17.43 35.49 -26.27
N LEU A 16 16.42 36.34 -26.26
CA LEU A 16 15.04 35.95 -26.00
C LEU A 16 14.49 35.06 -27.11
N ALA A 17 14.78 35.37 -28.37
CA ALA A 17 14.38 34.52 -29.50
C ALA A 17 15.04 33.14 -29.42
N GLU A 18 16.33 33.08 -29.07
CA GLU A 18 17.04 31.81 -28.82
C GLU A 18 16.40 31.02 -27.67
N LEU A 19 16.05 31.69 -26.55
CA LEU A 19 15.36 31.03 -25.43
C LEU A 19 14.04 30.40 -25.88
N HIS A 20 13.20 31.15 -26.59
CA HIS A 20 11.91 30.66 -27.08
C HIS A 20 12.08 29.47 -28.02
N ALA A 21 13.03 29.52 -28.96
CA ALA A 21 13.32 28.41 -29.86
C ALA A 21 13.79 27.14 -29.11
N ARG A 22 14.64 27.30 -28.09
CA ARG A 22 15.08 26.15 -27.24
C ARG A 22 13.95 25.60 -26.41
N MET A 23 13.08 26.45 -25.86
CA MET A 23 11.92 26.02 -25.10
C MET A 23 10.90 25.27 -25.97
N GLU A 24 10.67 25.74 -27.20
CA GLU A 24 9.82 25.04 -28.16
C GLU A 24 10.33 23.63 -28.45
N LEU A 25 11.64 23.49 -28.74
CA LEU A 25 12.28 22.19 -28.92
C LEU A 25 12.20 21.30 -27.64
N ALA A 26 12.20 21.89 -26.45
CA ALA A 26 12.12 21.16 -25.22
C ALA A 26 10.69 20.69 -24.91
N MET A 27 9.65 21.28 -25.50
CA MET A 27 8.27 20.85 -25.33
C MET A 27 8.00 19.48 -25.99
N GLU A 28 8.60 19.21 -27.15
CA GLU A 28 8.48 17.93 -27.88
C GLU A 28 9.84 17.40 -28.35
N PRO A 29 10.75 17.11 -27.42
CA PRO A 29 12.16 16.82 -27.73
C PRO A 29 12.36 15.53 -28.53
N GLY A 30 11.39 14.61 -28.54
CA GLY A 30 11.43 13.38 -29.33
C GLY A 30 11.22 13.58 -30.83
N GLY A 31 10.75 14.76 -31.24
CA GLY A 31 10.48 15.15 -32.60
C GLY A 31 9.19 14.54 -33.19
N GLU A 32 8.75 15.08 -34.33
CA GLU A 32 7.45 14.82 -34.97
C GLU A 32 7.11 13.32 -35.12
N LYS A 33 8.08 12.49 -35.52
CA LYS A 33 7.84 11.05 -35.73
C LYS A 33 7.47 10.30 -34.44
N ALA A 34 8.15 10.60 -33.33
CA ALA A 34 7.91 9.97 -32.05
C ALA A 34 6.58 10.47 -31.46
N VAL A 35 6.31 11.77 -31.59
CA VAL A 35 5.03 12.37 -31.20
C VAL A 35 3.86 11.75 -31.96
N ALA A 36 3.91 11.68 -33.27
CA ALA A 36 2.88 11.09 -34.11
C ALA A 36 2.64 9.60 -33.77
N LYS A 37 3.70 8.85 -33.45
CA LYS A 37 3.58 7.44 -33.02
C LYS A 37 2.85 7.32 -31.68
N ARG A 38 3.12 8.22 -30.74
CA ARG A 38 2.45 8.27 -29.43
C ARG A 38 0.97 8.61 -29.61
N GLU A 39 0.67 9.67 -30.38
CA GLU A 39 -0.70 10.13 -30.65
C GLU A 39 -1.55 9.08 -31.34
N LYS A 40 -0.98 8.37 -32.33
CA LYS A 40 -1.65 7.25 -32.99
C LYS A 40 -2.09 6.15 -32.01
N LYS A 41 -1.41 6.01 -30.88
CA LYS A 41 -1.74 5.07 -29.82
C LYS A 41 -2.70 5.63 -28.77
N GLY A 42 -3.10 6.90 -28.87
CA GLY A 42 -3.91 7.59 -27.88
C GLY A 42 -3.21 7.82 -26.53
N ILE A 43 -1.86 7.73 -26.49
CA ILE A 43 -1.10 7.87 -25.23
C ILE A 43 -0.85 9.35 -24.96
N PRO A 44 -1.22 9.89 -23.77
CA PRO A 44 -0.93 11.27 -23.40
C PRO A 44 0.58 11.55 -23.31
N SER A 45 1.00 12.80 -23.51
CA SER A 45 2.38 13.19 -23.27
C SER A 45 2.72 13.18 -21.78
N ALA A 46 4.01 13.10 -21.44
CA ALA A 46 4.46 13.19 -20.05
C ALA A 46 3.93 14.45 -19.33
N ARG A 47 3.93 15.60 -20.02
CA ARG A 47 3.37 16.84 -19.47
C ARG A 47 1.86 16.80 -19.33
N ALA A 48 1.14 16.23 -20.31
CA ALA A 48 -0.32 16.07 -20.21
C ALA A 48 -0.72 15.21 -19.02
N ARG A 49 0.01 14.11 -18.74
CA ARG A 49 -0.19 13.26 -17.56
C ARG A 49 0.02 14.03 -16.27
N ILE A 50 1.08 14.84 -16.16
CA ILE A 50 1.31 15.67 -14.98
C ILE A 50 0.17 16.68 -14.81
N HIS A 51 -0.21 17.40 -15.86
CA HIS A 51 -1.31 18.38 -15.79
C HIS A 51 -2.66 17.77 -15.43
N ALA A 52 -2.90 16.50 -15.79
CA ALA A 52 -4.12 15.79 -15.40
C ALA A 52 -4.13 15.36 -13.93
N LEU A 53 -2.97 15.11 -13.35
CA LEU A 53 -2.81 14.69 -11.95
C LEU A 53 -2.91 15.87 -10.98
N VAL A 54 -2.27 17.01 -11.30
CA VAL A 54 -2.07 18.12 -10.35
C VAL A 54 -3.15 19.21 -10.48
N ASP A 55 -3.20 20.11 -9.52
CA ASP A 55 -4.13 21.24 -9.54
C ASP A 55 -3.82 22.18 -10.73
N PRO A 56 -4.85 22.65 -11.46
CA PRO A 56 -4.66 23.47 -12.65
C PRO A 56 -3.79 24.69 -12.41
N GLY A 57 -2.79 24.89 -13.30
CA GLY A 57 -1.90 26.06 -13.27
C GLY A 57 -0.83 26.05 -12.18
N THR A 58 -0.71 24.98 -11.38
CA THR A 58 0.26 24.92 -10.28
C THR A 58 1.59 24.25 -10.69
N PHE A 59 1.65 23.57 -11.84
CA PHE A 59 2.86 22.87 -12.26
C PHE A 59 3.97 23.85 -12.68
N MET A 60 5.11 23.75 -12.02
CA MET A 60 6.33 24.46 -12.34
C MET A 60 7.39 23.44 -12.78
N GLU A 61 7.62 23.34 -14.08
CA GLU A 61 8.62 22.44 -14.65
C GLU A 61 10.04 22.89 -14.31
N VAL A 62 10.89 21.94 -13.93
CA VAL A 62 12.30 22.16 -13.60
C VAL A 62 13.18 21.28 -14.49
N GLY A 63 14.19 21.88 -15.12
CA GLY A 63 15.15 21.15 -15.95
C GLY A 63 14.65 20.79 -17.36
N ALA A 64 13.70 21.52 -17.93
CA ALA A 64 13.22 21.31 -19.29
C ALA A 64 14.36 21.35 -20.32
N LEU A 65 15.33 22.23 -20.15
CA LEU A 65 16.50 22.39 -21.05
C LEU A 65 17.70 21.50 -20.66
N ALA A 66 17.55 20.63 -19.63
CA ALA A 66 18.63 19.72 -19.23
C ALA A 66 18.84 18.63 -20.30
N LYS A 67 20.09 18.41 -20.68
CA LYS A 67 20.54 17.35 -21.59
C LYS A 67 22.00 17.01 -21.34
N THR A 68 22.47 15.86 -21.79
CA THR A 68 23.87 15.49 -21.68
C THR A 68 24.76 16.51 -22.39
N PRO A 69 25.71 17.15 -21.69
CA PRO A 69 26.61 18.14 -22.32
C PRO A 69 27.52 17.50 -23.37
N ASN A 70 27.78 18.23 -24.43
CA ASN A 70 28.71 17.85 -25.52
C ASN A 70 28.33 16.54 -26.28
N ASP A 71 27.13 16.04 -26.11
CA ASP A 71 26.58 14.96 -26.94
C ASP A 71 25.71 15.58 -28.05
N PRO A 72 26.05 15.39 -29.33
CA PRO A 72 25.28 15.90 -30.44
C PRO A 72 23.90 15.24 -30.59
N ASN A 73 23.72 14.06 -30.01
CA ASN A 73 22.47 13.30 -30.03
C ASN A 73 21.61 13.54 -28.80
N ALA A 74 22.07 14.33 -27.83
CA ALA A 74 21.35 14.59 -26.60
C ALA A 74 20.08 15.40 -26.87
N LEU A 75 18.96 14.93 -26.35
CA LEU A 75 17.66 15.57 -26.44
C LEU A 75 17.32 16.27 -25.10
N TYR A 76 16.60 17.40 -25.21
CA TYR A 76 16.15 18.12 -24.02
C TYR A 76 15.28 17.25 -23.10
N GLY A 77 15.35 17.50 -21.81
CA GLY A 77 14.60 16.75 -20.79
C GLY A 77 15.16 15.37 -20.48
N ASP A 78 16.00 14.78 -21.33
CA ASP A 78 16.65 13.47 -21.17
C ASP A 78 15.71 12.32 -20.83
N GLY A 79 14.48 12.32 -21.36
CA GLY A 79 13.48 11.27 -21.18
C GLY A 79 12.64 11.39 -19.91
N CYS A 80 12.69 12.53 -19.21
CA CYS A 80 11.91 12.76 -18.01
C CYS A 80 11.47 14.22 -17.87
N VAL A 81 10.20 14.45 -17.58
CA VAL A 81 9.65 15.74 -17.14
C VAL A 81 9.61 15.75 -15.63
N THR A 82 10.17 16.79 -14.99
CA THR A 82 10.23 16.91 -13.51
C THR A 82 9.76 18.29 -13.08
N GLY A 83 9.12 18.40 -11.92
CA GLY A 83 8.72 19.71 -11.39
C GLY A 83 8.00 19.63 -10.06
N HIS A 84 7.53 20.78 -9.64
CA HIS A 84 6.77 21.00 -8.42
C HIS A 84 5.35 21.38 -8.76
N ALA A 85 4.38 20.94 -7.96
CA ALA A 85 2.97 21.25 -8.18
C ALA A 85 2.19 21.22 -6.85
N MET A 86 0.89 21.41 -6.95
CA MET A 86 -0.05 21.19 -5.85
C MET A 86 -1.02 20.07 -6.20
N ILE A 87 -1.44 19.32 -5.20
CA ILE A 87 -2.60 18.42 -5.22
C ILE A 87 -3.47 18.77 -4.02
N ASP A 88 -4.71 19.17 -4.29
CA ASP A 88 -5.67 19.65 -3.27
C ASP A 88 -5.04 20.72 -2.35
N GLY A 89 -4.32 21.67 -2.98
CA GLY A 89 -3.64 22.78 -2.33
C GLY A 89 -2.38 22.40 -1.54
N ARG A 90 -1.93 21.14 -1.55
CA ARG A 90 -0.71 20.69 -0.86
C ARG A 90 0.45 20.50 -1.83
N PRO A 91 1.69 20.91 -1.47
CA PRO A 91 2.85 20.78 -2.35
C PRO A 91 3.20 19.32 -2.59
N VAL A 92 3.58 19.01 -3.83
CA VAL A 92 4.08 17.68 -4.25
C VAL A 92 5.24 17.85 -5.23
N GLY A 93 6.19 16.91 -5.22
CA GLY A 93 7.11 16.70 -6.30
C GLY A 93 6.52 15.72 -7.31
N VAL A 94 6.65 16.01 -8.60
CA VAL A 94 6.13 15.11 -9.63
C VAL A 94 7.13 14.94 -10.76
N PHE A 95 7.25 13.71 -11.26
CA PHE A 95 7.98 13.43 -12.49
C PHE A 95 7.23 12.44 -13.36
N SER A 96 7.47 12.52 -14.68
CA SER A 96 6.88 11.61 -15.65
C SER A 96 7.91 11.23 -16.71
N HIS A 97 7.99 9.95 -17.00
CA HIS A 97 8.81 9.46 -18.10
C HIS A 97 8.26 9.93 -19.45
N ASP A 98 9.14 10.36 -20.35
CA ASP A 98 8.81 10.70 -21.73
C ASP A 98 9.32 9.62 -22.68
N GLN A 99 8.43 8.75 -23.12
CA GLN A 99 8.75 7.67 -24.06
C GLN A 99 9.25 8.15 -25.43
N THR A 100 8.97 9.39 -25.80
CA THR A 100 9.45 9.95 -27.07
C THR A 100 10.94 10.21 -27.06
N VAL A 101 11.56 10.27 -25.87
CA VAL A 101 12.98 10.52 -25.66
C VAL A 101 13.64 9.29 -25.06
N PHE A 102 14.46 8.59 -25.84
CA PHE A 102 15.18 7.37 -25.42
C PHE A 102 14.29 6.32 -24.74
N GLN A 103 13.01 6.24 -25.13
CA GLN A 103 12.01 5.32 -24.55
C GLN A 103 11.85 5.48 -23.03
N GLY A 104 12.02 6.68 -22.50
CA GLY A 104 11.94 6.94 -21.06
C GLY A 104 13.01 6.23 -20.22
N THR A 105 14.11 5.76 -20.84
CA THR A 105 15.18 5.06 -20.14
C THR A 105 16.02 5.99 -19.29
N VAL A 106 16.52 5.51 -18.15
CA VAL A 106 17.30 6.32 -17.22
C VAL A 106 18.72 6.53 -17.73
N GLY A 107 19.06 7.80 -17.98
CA GLY A 107 20.40 8.27 -18.26
C GLY A 107 20.90 9.23 -17.19
N GLU A 108 22.05 9.86 -17.41
CA GLU A 108 22.67 10.72 -16.40
C GLU A 108 21.79 11.92 -16.02
N MET A 109 21.32 12.69 -17.01
CA MET A 109 20.54 13.90 -16.71
C MET A 109 19.15 13.60 -16.21
N PHE A 110 18.55 12.48 -16.66
CA PHE A 110 17.34 11.92 -16.06
C PHE A 110 17.55 11.71 -14.55
N GLY A 111 18.54 10.89 -14.18
CA GLY A 111 18.84 10.58 -12.79
C GLY A 111 19.13 11.81 -11.94
N ARG A 112 19.91 12.76 -12.46
CA ARG A 112 20.21 14.04 -11.78
C ARG A 112 18.95 14.86 -11.49
N LYS A 113 18.03 14.94 -12.43
CA LYS A 113 16.78 15.71 -12.29
C LYS A 113 15.88 15.10 -11.23
N VAL A 114 15.64 13.77 -11.29
CA VAL A 114 14.81 13.07 -10.32
C VAL A 114 15.45 13.10 -8.93
N ALA A 115 16.76 12.87 -8.82
CA ALA A 115 17.49 12.95 -7.57
C ALA A 115 17.34 14.33 -6.89
N ARG A 116 17.47 15.41 -7.67
CA ARG A 116 17.26 16.77 -7.17
C ARG A 116 15.82 17.00 -6.71
N LEU A 117 14.84 16.47 -7.43
CA LEU A 117 13.44 16.53 -7.03
C LEU A 117 13.20 15.80 -5.71
N MET A 118 13.75 14.59 -5.54
CA MET A 118 13.67 13.80 -4.30
C MET A 118 14.28 14.57 -3.11
N GLU A 119 15.45 15.17 -3.30
CA GLU A 119 16.11 16.00 -2.28
C GLU A 119 15.25 17.22 -1.90
N TRP A 120 14.61 17.83 -2.89
CA TRP A 120 13.68 18.93 -2.62
C TRP A 120 12.46 18.46 -1.84
N CYS A 121 11.84 17.31 -2.19
CA CYS A 121 10.72 16.75 -1.45
C CYS A 121 11.09 16.45 0.01
N ALA A 122 12.30 15.96 0.26
CA ALA A 122 12.80 15.77 1.62
C ALA A 122 12.91 17.10 2.40
N MET A 123 13.44 18.15 1.77
CA MET A 123 13.60 19.47 2.41
C MET A 123 12.28 20.18 2.68
N VAL A 124 11.32 20.05 1.76
CA VAL A 124 9.98 20.67 1.89
C VAL A 124 9.03 19.81 2.70
N ALA A 125 9.40 18.55 2.94
CA ALA A 125 8.57 17.54 3.61
C ALA A 125 7.22 17.33 2.89
N CYS A 126 7.27 17.00 1.58
CA CYS A 126 6.10 16.78 0.75
C CYS A 126 6.19 15.49 -0.07
N PRO A 127 5.05 14.90 -0.47
CA PRO A 127 5.01 13.67 -1.26
C PRO A 127 5.74 13.80 -2.61
N ILE A 128 6.24 12.66 -3.10
CA ILE A 128 6.77 12.53 -4.46
C ILE A 128 5.96 11.51 -5.26
N ILE A 129 5.62 11.86 -6.51
CA ILE A 129 4.83 11.02 -7.40
C ILE A 129 5.57 10.83 -8.73
N GLY A 130 5.82 9.56 -9.10
CA GLY A 130 6.46 9.18 -10.35
C GLY A 130 5.49 8.51 -11.31
N ILE A 131 5.38 9.01 -12.55
CA ILE A 131 4.63 8.35 -13.61
C ILE A 131 5.61 7.55 -14.47
N GLN A 132 5.53 6.22 -14.35
CA GLN A 132 6.48 5.26 -14.86
C GLN A 132 6.07 4.76 -16.26
N ASP A 133 6.95 4.90 -17.23
CA ASP A 133 6.79 4.38 -18.59
C ASP A 133 8.17 4.26 -19.24
N SER A 134 8.93 3.18 -18.91
CA SER A 134 10.36 3.08 -19.20
C SER A 134 10.77 1.72 -19.74
N GLY A 135 11.60 1.75 -20.77
CA GLY A 135 12.27 0.55 -21.28
C GLY A 135 13.41 0.01 -20.39
N GLY A 136 13.69 0.64 -19.24
CA GLY A 136 14.74 0.19 -18.32
C GLY A 136 16.02 1.04 -18.37
N ALA A 137 17.16 0.40 -18.23
CA ALA A 137 18.46 1.06 -18.31
C ALA A 137 18.78 1.53 -19.75
N ARG A 138 19.39 2.70 -19.88
CA ARG A 138 19.86 3.21 -21.17
C ARG A 138 21.16 2.49 -21.55
N ILE A 139 21.08 1.57 -22.52
CA ILE A 139 22.20 0.71 -22.92
C ILE A 139 23.39 1.55 -23.42
N GLN A 140 23.12 2.67 -24.10
CA GLN A 140 24.13 3.57 -24.65
C GLN A 140 24.95 4.27 -23.55
N ASP A 141 24.37 4.48 -22.38
CA ASP A 141 25.02 5.10 -21.23
C ASP A 141 25.81 4.09 -20.37
N ALA A 142 25.73 2.80 -20.71
CA ALA A 142 26.46 1.72 -20.04
C ALA A 142 26.35 1.79 -18.50
N VAL A 143 27.49 1.77 -17.79
CA VAL A 143 27.54 1.80 -16.31
C VAL A 143 26.95 3.07 -15.71
N THR A 144 26.92 4.18 -16.44
CA THR A 144 26.34 5.44 -15.96
C THR A 144 24.84 5.30 -15.67
N SER A 145 24.10 4.60 -16.54
CA SER A 145 22.68 4.30 -16.29
C SER A 145 22.48 3.49 -15.01
N LEU A 146 23.31 2.45 -14.80
CA LEU A 146 23.23 1.62 -13.59
C LEU A 146 23.60 2.40 -12.32
N ALA A 147 24.60 3.28 -12.40
CA ALA A 147 25.00 4.14 -11.29
C ALA A 147 23.83 5.07 -10.86
N TRP A 148 23.07 5.61 -11.81
CA TRP A 148 21.92 6.46 -11.49
C TRP A 148 20.75 5.67 -10.90
N TYR A 149 20.51 4.42 -11.29
CA TYR A 149 19.54 3.58 -10.56
C TYR A 149 19.95 3.38 -9.09
N ALA A 150 21.23 3.13 -8.82
CA ALA A 150 21.73 3.01 -7.46
C ALA A 150 21.60 4.34 -6.67
N GLU A 151 21.91 5.48 -7.30
CA GLU A 151 21.75 6.79 -6.70
C GLU A 151 20.28 7.14 -6.39
N LEU A 152 19.35 6.76 -7.25
CA LEU A 152 17.91 6.90 -6.96
C LEU A 152 17.48 5.96 -5.83
N GLY A 153 17.92 4.71 -5.84
CA GLY A 153 17.64 3.74 -4.77
C GLY A 153 18.06 4.23 -3.39
N ARG A 154 19.25 4.83 -3.29
CA ARG A 154 19.72 5.44 -2.04
C ARG A 154 18.82 6.60 -1.56
N ARG A 155 18.19 7.34 -2.49
CA ARG A 155 17.29 8.43 -2.14
C ARG A 155 15.90 7.92 -1.78
N HIS A 156 15.43 6.84 -2.40
CA HIS A 156 14.18 6.19 -1.98
C HIS A 156 14.26 5.73 -0.53
N GLU A 157 15.38 5.15 -0.11
CA GLU A 157 15.61 4.77 1.29
C GLU A 157 15.58 5.99 2.22
N ALA A 158 16.26 7.08 1.85
CA ALA A 158 16.29 8.31 2.64
C ALA A 158 14.92 9.00 2.76
N LEU A 159 14.03 8.81 1.81
CA LEU A 159 12.65 9.33 1.81
C LEU A 159 11.66 8.38 2.51
N SER A 160 12.01 7.10 2.64
CA SER A 160 11.14 6.07 3.20
C SER A 160 10.73 6.40 4.64
N GLY A 161 9.43 6.46 4.90
CA GLY A 161 8.87 6.88 6.18
C GLY A 161 9.06 8.36 6.52
N LEU A 162 9.65 9.15 5.61
CA LEU A 162 9.76 10.61 5.75
C LEU A 162 8.65 11.34 5.00
N VAL A 163 8.46 11.00 3.73
CA VAL A 163 7.40 11.53 2.86
C VAL A 163 6.76 10.39 2.06
N PRO A 164 5.47 10.46 1.73
CA PRO A 164 4.82 9.48 0.86
C PRO A 164 5.48 9.42 -0.53
N GLN A 165 5.80 8.22 -0.98
CA GLN A 165 6.38 7.93 -2.29
C GLN A 165 5.39 7.11 -3.11
N ILE A 166 5.02 7.59 -4.30
CA ILE A 166 3.94 7.01 -5.12
C ILE A 166 4.42 6.80 -6.54
N SER A 167 4.17 5.61 -7.09
CA SER A 167 4.42 5.31 -8.51
C SER A 167 3.16 4.90 -9.26
N LEU A 168 2.95 5.51 -10.42
CA LEU A 168 1.89 5.21 -11.38
C LEU A 168 2.48 4.47 -12.57
N ILE A 169 2.14 3.19 -12.75
CA ILE A 169 2.67 2.35 -13.82
C ILE A 169 1.75 2.45 -15.04
N PHE A 170 2.07 3.37 -15.96
CA PHE A 170 1.27 3.70 -17.14
C PHE A 170 1.86 3.17 -18.44
N GLY A 171 2.87 2.35 -18.36
CA GLY A 171 3.51 1.71 -19.47
C GLY A 171 4.43 0.59 -19.01
N LYS A 172 5.43 0.26 -19.81
CA LYS A 172 6.42 -0.72 -19.42
C LYS A 172 7.29 -0.16 -18.29
N CYS A 173 7.50 -0.98 -17.29
CA CYS A 173 8.50 -0.77 -16.25
C CYS A 173 9.32 -2.06 -16.17
N ALA A 174 10.40 -2.13 -16.94
CA ALA A 174 11.13 -3.35 -17.22
C ALA A 174 12.59 -3.27 -16.75
N GLY A 175 13.15 -4.41 -16.36
CA GLY A 175 14.57 -4.53 -15.95
C GLY A 175 14.88 -3.65 -14.75
N GLY A 176 15.92 -2.82 -14.87
CA GLY A 176 16.34 -1.90 -13.79
C GLY A 176 15.25 -0.90 -13.36
N ALA A 177 14.29 -0.60 -14.24
CA ALA A 177 13.24 0.38 -13.95
C ALA A 177 12.30 -0.04 -12.80
N VAL A 178 12.20 -1.32 -12.47
CA VAL A 178 11.34 -1.78 -11.37
C VAL A 178 11.90 -1.47 -9.99
N TYR A 179 13.22 -1.29 -9.87
CA TYR A 179 13.86 -1.15 -8.55
C TYR A 179 13.68 0.22 -7.90
N SER A 180 13.30 1.24 -8.66
CA SER A 180 12.90 2.53 -8.11
C SER A 180 11.47 2.44 -7.55
N PRO A 181 10.43 2.16 -8.35
CA PRO A 181 9.05 2.15 -7.86
C PRO A 181 8.75 1.07 -6.81
N ILE A 182 9.44 -0.10 -6.81
CA ILE A 182 9.17 -1.13 -5.78
C ILE A 182 9.56 -0.68 -4.35
N GLN A 183 10.36 0.38 -4.23
CA GLN A 183 10.70 0.98 -2.94
C GLN A 183 9.64 2.00 -2.47
N ASP A 184 8.72 2.40 -3.35
CA ASP A 184 7.67 3.35 -3.03
C ASP A 184 6.58 2.74 -2.13
N ASP A 185 5.80 3.61 -1.51
CA ASP A 185 4.76 3.23 -0.56
C ASP A 185 3.47 2.76 -1.26
N LEU A 186 3.16 3.35 -2.42
CA LEU A 186 1.99 3.01 -3.22
C LEU A 186 2.35 2.85 -4.69
N LEU A 187 1.98 1.72 -5.29
CA LEU A 187 2.04 1.46 -6.72
C LEU A 187 0.63 1.26 -7.28
N VAL A 188 0.25 2.09 -8.23
CA VAL A 188 -1.01 1.99 -8.97
C VAL A 188 -0.72 1.69 -10.42
N SER A 189 -1.40 0.72 -11.02
CA SER A 189 -1.18 0.33 -12.41
C SER A 189 -2.47 0.35 -13.21
N VAL A 190 -2.38 0.76 -14.49
CA VAL A 190 -3.52 0.72 -15.42
C VAL A 190 -3.54 -0.62 -16.12
N ARG A 191 -4.69 -1.31 -16.07
CA ARG A 191 -4.93 -2.62 -16.71
C ARG A 191 -4.63 -2.55 -18.20
N ASP A 192 -4.04 -3.61 -18.73
CA ASP A 192 -3.68 -3.78 -20.16
C ASP A 192 -2.72 -2.70 -20.71
N GLN A 193 -2.26 -1.78 -19.86
CA GLN A 193 -1.33 -0.70 -20.21
C GLN A 193 -0.04 -0.77 -19.39
N GLY A 194 -0.13 -1.00 -18.09
CA GLY A 194 0.99 -1.10 -17.16
C GLY A 194 1.60 -2.50 -17.12
N TYR A 195 2.92 -2.58 -17.24
CA TYR A 195 3.69 -3.82 -17.13
C TYR A 195 4.86 -3.65 -16.19
N PHE A 196 5.03 -4.59 -15.26
CA PHE A 196 6.04 -4.52 -14.22
C PHE A 196 6.78 -5.85 -14.09
N PHE A 197 8.04 -5.92 -14.56
CA PHE A 197 8.82 -7.17 -14.57
C PHE A 197 10.33 -6.90 -14.68
N VAL A 198 11.16 -7.79 -14.11
CA VAL A 198 12.63 -7.70 -14.20
C VAL A 198 13.13 -8.19 -15.55
N THR A 199 12.72 -9.39 -15.96
CA THR A 199 13.18 -10.06 -17.17
C THR A 199 12.00 -10.36 -18.09
N GLY A 200 12.09 -9.95 -19.37
CA GLY A 200 11.02 -10.16 -20.33
C GLY A 200 10.86 -11.62 -20.78
N PRO A 201 9.68 -11.99 -21.33
CA PRO A 201 9.38 -13.36 -21.76
C PRO A 201 10.39 -13.98 -22.73
N ASP A 202 10.89 -13.20 -23.69
CA ASP A 202 11.85 -13.69 -24.69
C ASP A 202 13.16 -14.14 -24.04
N VAL A 203 13.66 -13.38 -23.06
CA VAL A 203 14.90 -13.71 -22.34
C VAL A 203 14.68 -14.91 -21.42
N ILE A 204 13.51 -15.02 -20.76
CA ILE A 204 13.14 -16.19 -19.95
C ILE A 204 13.15 -17.44 -20.83
N LYS A 205 12.50 -17.39 -21.98
CA LYS A 205 12.45 -18.50 -22.95
C LYS A 205 13.85 -18.92 -23.41
N GLU A 206 14.71 -17.95 -23.70
CA GLU A 206 16.09 -18.23 -24.13
C GLU A 206 16.93 -18.89 -23.04
N VAL A 207 16.80 -18.44 -21.78
CA VAL A 207 17.66 -18.88 -20.67
C VAL A 207 17.12 -20.14 -19.97
N THR A 208 15.81 -20.23 -19.74
CA THR A 208 15.19 -21.31 -18.95
C THR A 208 14.38 -22.29 -19.79
N GLY A 209 14.03 -21.90 -21.03
CA GLY A 209 13.11 -22.67 -21.90
C GLY A 209 11.63 -22.53 -21.54
N GLU A 210 11.28 -21.73 -20.53
CA GLU A 210 9.89 -21.50 -20.11
C GLU A 210 9.18 -20.57 -21.09
N GLU A 211 7.94 -20.90 -21.44
CA GLU A 211 7.06 -20.05 -22.23
C GLU A 211 6.05 -19.38 -21.32
N VAL A 212 6.08 -18.06 -21.28
CA VAL A 212 5.15 -17.22 -20.49
C VAL A 212 4.77 -16.01 -21.30
N THR A 213 3.52 -15.58 -21.21
CA THR A 213 3.07 -14.35 -21.86
C THR A 213 3.50 -13.12 -21.05
N LEU A 214 3.51 -11.95 -21.71
CA LEU A 214 3.82 -10.69 -21.02
C LEU A 214 2.79 -10.37 -19.91
N ASP A 215 1.51 -10.67 -20.15
CA ASP A 215 0.42 -10.43 -19.20
C ASP A 215 0.50 -11.36 -17.99
N GLU A 216 0.82 -12.63 -18.18
CA GLU A 216 1.02 -13.60 -17.09
C GLU A 216 2.23 -13.24 -16.21
N LEU A 217 3.29 -12.73 -16.82
CA LEU A 217 4.53 -12.39 -16.12
C LEU A 217 4.45 -11.02 -15.44
N GLY A 218 4.06 -10.00 -16.19
CA GLY A 218 4.23 -8.60 -15.82
C GLY A 218 2.97 -7.75 -15.90
N GLY A 219 1.83 -8.32 -16.30
CA GLY A 219 0.58 -7.58 -16.38
C GLY A 219 0.10 -7.08 -15.01
N SER A 220 -0.65 -6.00 -15.00
CA SER A 220 -1.09 -5.31 -13.78
C SER A 220 -1.78 -6.25 -12.78
N ASP A 221 -2.74 -7.08 -13.24
CA ASP A 221 -3.45 -8.03 -12.36
C ASP A 221 -2.57 -9.16 -11.83
N ALA A 222 -1.61 -9.66 -12.64
CA ALA A 222 -0.66 -10.66 -12.18
C ALA A 222 0.24 -10.09 -11.08
N GLN A 223 0.76 -8.89 -11.31
CA GLN A 223 1.65 -8.21 -10.37
C GLN A 223 0.91 -7.75 -9.09
N ALA A 224 -0.38 -7.45 -9.18
CA ALA A 224 -1.21 -7.17 -8.00
C ALA A 224 -1.40 -8.42 -7.14
N ARG A 225 -1.66 -9.60 -7.76
CA ARG A 225 -1.72 -10.87 -7.02
C ARG A 225 -0.40 -11.24 -6.35
N TYR A 226 0.73 -10.91 -6.98
CA TYR A 226 2.07 -11.12 -6.38
C TYR A 226 2.43 -10.10 -5.28
N GLY A 227 1.62 -9.04 -5.10
CA GLY A 227 1.83 -8.01 -4.08
C GLY A 227 2.80 -6.90 -4.48
N ASN A 228 3.19 -6.83 -5.74
CA ASN A 228 4.05 -5.76 -6.25
C ASN A 228 3.27 -4.50 -6.65
N ILE A 229 2.02 -4.65 -7.07
CA ILE A 229 1.08 -3.55 -7.37
C ILE A 229 0.00 -3.52 -6.30
N HIS A 230 -0.23 -2.34 -5.72
CA HIS A 230 -1.21 -2.17 -4.65
C HIS A 230 -2.62 -1.94 -5.17
N GLN A 231 -2.77 -1.27 -6.33
CA GLN A 231 -4.06 -0.99 -6.95
C GLN A 231 -4.00 -1.12 -8.47
N VAL A 232 -4.99 -1.80 -9.03
CA VAL A 232 -5.21 -1.87 -10.48
C VAL A 232 -6.47 -1.09 -10.82
N VAL A 233 -6.38 -0.23 -11.82
CA VAL A 233 -7.48 0.60 -12.33
C VAL A 233 -7.61 0.43 -13.85
N ASP A 234 -8.74 0.87 -14.42
CA ASP A 234 -9.00 0.68 -15.85
C ASP A 234 -8.59 1.91 -16.69
N SER A 235 -8.24 3.03 -16.05
CA SER A 235 -7.81 4.24 -16.76
C SER A 235 -6.79 5.08 -15.98
N GLU A 236 -6.02 5.92 -16.70
CA GLU A 236 -5.12 6.91 -16.08
C GLU A 236 -5.91 7.90 -15.20
N ALA A 237 -7.13 8.26 -15.58
CA ALA A 237 -7.98 9.16 -14.80
C ALA A 237 -8.40 8.56 -13.44
N GLU A 238 -8.75 7.28 -13.42
CA GLU A 238 -9.03 6.57 -12.16
C GLU A 238 -7.77 6.46 -11.28
N ALA A 239 -6.59 6.24 -11.89
CA ALA A 239 -5.33 6.23 -11.16
C ALA A 239 -5.05 7.60 -10.49
N PHE A 240 -5.29 8.69 -11.19
CA PHE A 240 -5.13 10.03 -10.63
C PHE A 240 -6.12 10.30 -9.49
N GLN A 241 -7.37 9.86 -9.63
CA GLN A 241 -8.36 10.00 -8.56
C GLN A 241 -7.96 9.15 -7.35
N TYR A 242 -7.57 7.89 -7.54
CA TYR A 242 -7.12 7.02 -6.45
C TYR A 242 -5.92 7.63 -5.69
N VAL A 243 -4.96 8.26 -6.38
CA VAL A 243 -3.85 8.95 -5.73
C VAL A 243 -4.32 10.15 -4.89
N ARG A 244 -5.28 10.94 -5.40
CA ARG A 244 -5.86 12.05 -4.64
C ARG A 244 -6.59 11.54 -3.39
N ASP A 245 -7.39 10.50 -3.53
CA ASP A 245 -8.11 9.86 -2.42
C ASP A 245 -7.10 9.31 -1.38
N PHE A 246 -6.08 8.59 -1.82
CA PHE A 246 -5.01 8.10 -0.95
C PHE A 246 -4.32 9.23 -0.19
N LEU A 247 -3.91 10.29 -0.87
CA LEU A 247 -3.27 11.44 -0.25
C LEU A 247 -4.20 12.16 0.74
N SER A 248 -5.52 12.08 0.55
CA SER A 248 -6.50 12.68 1.48
C SER A 248 -6.48 12.04 2.87
N PHE A 249 -5.97 10.82 3.00
CA PHE A 249 -5.81 10.13 4.28
C PHE A 249 -4.45 10.39 4.93
N LEU A 250 -3.47 10.97 4.21
CA LEU A 250 -2.09 11.07 4.64
C LEU A 250 -1.67 12.50 5.00
N PRO A 251 -0.79 12.68 5.98
CA PRO A 251 -0.04 13.93 6.12
C PRO A 251 0.92 14.10 4.93
N SER A 252 1.42 15.30 4.71
CA SER A 252 2.45 15.52 3.70
C SER A 252 3.80 14.88 4.04
N SER A 253 4.03 14.62 5.32
CA SER A 253 5.24 13.95 5.82
C SER A 253 5.02 13.38 7.23
N THR A 254 5.96 12.60 7.72
CA THR A 254 5.98 12.07 9.10
C THR A 254 5.90 13.15 10.19
N PHE A 255 6.25 14.40 9.86
CA PHE A 255 6.18 15.52 10.81
C PHE A 255 4.79 16.13 10.96
N GLY A 256 3.87 15.79 10.06
CA GLY A 256 2.49 16.29 10.04
C GLY A 256 1.51 15.35 10.72
N GLN A 257 0.28 15.81 10.84
CA GLN A 257 -0.86 14.97 11.21
C GLN A 257 -1.74 14.75 9.97
N PRO A 258 -2.39 13.59 9.87
CA PRO A 258 -3.36 13.33 8.81
C PRO A 258 -4.45 14.40 8.75
N PRO A 259 -4.92 14.80 7.55
CA PRO A 259 -5.96 15.82 7.41
C PRO A 259 -7.29 15.33 7.98
N ILE A 260 -8.03 16.24 8.60
CA ILE A 260 -9.36 15.96 9.15
C ILE A 260 -10.38 16.42 8.11
N VAL A 261 -11.34 15.55 7.78
CA VAL A 261 -12.39 15.83 6.79
C VAL A 261 -13.76 15.60 7.43
N ASN A 262 -14.66 16.60 7.35
CA ASN A 262 -16.03 16.53 7.86
C ASN A 262 -16.13 16.03 9.33
N PRO A 263 -15.43 16.64 10.30
CA PRO A 263 -15.55 16.24 11.69
C PRO A 263 -16.95 16.60 12.25
N GLY A 264 -17.41 15.85 13.24
CA GLY A 264 -18.67 16.15 13.94
C GLY A 264 -19.86 15.35 13.45
N LEU A 265 -19.63 14.14 12.95
CA LEU A 265 -20.67 13.18 12.60
C LEU A 265 -21.54 12.78 13.79
N GLU A 266 -22.72 12.24 13.49
CA GLU A 266 -23.76 11.86 14.45
C GLU A 266 -23.19 11.27 15.74
N PRO A 267 -23.38 11.93 16.89
CA PRO A 267 -22.89 11.43 18.18
C PRO A 267 -23.78 10.34 18.77
N GLU A 268 -24.91 10.04 18.15
CA GLU A 268 -25.93 9.10 18.60
C GLU A 268 -25.94 7.85 17.73
N ILE A 269 -26.55 6.78 18.25
CA ILE A 269 -26.76 5.54 17.51
C ILE A 269 -27.70 5.80 16.33
N THR A 270 -27.28 5.42 15.14
CA THR A 270 -28.05 5.57 13.90
C THR A 270 -28.77 4.28 13.52
N PRO A 271 -29.75 4.32 12.60
CA PRO A 271 -30.33 3.10 12.04
C PRO A 271 -29.30 2.16 11.41
N THR A 272 -28.25 2.69 10.78
CA THR A 272 -27.15 1.91 10.21
C THR A 272 -26.34 1.19 11.29
N ASP A 273 -26.11 1.82 12.43
CA ASP A 273 -25.44 1.16 13.56
C ASP A 273 -26.26 -0.06 14.06
N LEU A 274 -27.59 0.05 14.12
CA LEU A 274 -28.49 -1.05 14.57
C LEU A 274 -28.48 -2.25 13.61
N GLU A 275 -28.11 -2.08 12.34
CA GLU A 275 -27.96 -3.20 11.40
C GLU A 275 -26.84 -4.15 11.83
N LEU A 276 -25.84 -3.68 12.56
CA LEU A 276 -24.72 -4.47 13.04
C LEU A 276 -25.16 -5.59 14.00
N ASP A 277 -26.24 -5.43 14.72
CA ASP A 277 -26.74 -6.42 15.70
C ASP A 277 -27.16 -7.75 15.06
N ALA A 278 -27.44 -7.75 13.76
CA ALA A 278 -27.89 -8.92 13.01
C ALA A 278 -26.98 -9.28 11.81
N ILE A 279 -25.84 -8.60 11.65
CA ILE A 279 -25.00 -8.75 10.45
C ILE A 279 -24.17 -10.03 10.45
N VAL A 280 -23.77 -10.51 11.65
CA VAL A 280 -22.98 -11.75 11.78
C VAL A 280 -23.91 -12.94 11.76
N PRO A 281 -23.71 -13.94 10.88
CA PRO A 281 -24.52 -15.15 10.86
C PRO A 281 -24.43 -15.94 12.17
N ASP A 282 -25.56 -16.54 12.63
CA ASP A 282 -25.63 -17.39 13.83
C ASP A 282 -24.72 -18.63 13.74
N SER A 283 -24.50 -19.13 12.52
CA SER A 283 -23.62 -20.28 12.29
C SER A 283 -22.16 -19.84 12.26
N ASP A 284 -21.33 -20.42 13.12
CA ASP A 284 -19.89 -20.19 13.17
C ASP A 284 -19.15 -20.53 11.85
N ASN A 285 -19.78 -21.33 10.98
CA ASN A 285 -19.21 -21.75 9.68
C ASN A 285 -19.75 -20.95 8.50
N ALA A 286 -20.75 -20.10 8.68
CA ALA A 286 -21.25 -19.25 7.62
C ALA A 286 -20.26 -18.09 7.36
N ALA A 287 -19.88 -17.93 6.10
CA ALA A 287 -19.06 -16.80 5.66
C ALA A 287 -19.94 -15.56 5.48
N TYR A 288 -19.32 -14.39 5.66
CA TYR A 288 -19.90 -13.08 5.37
C TYR A 288 -18.78 -12.16 4.87
N ASP A 289 -19.16 -11.11 4.16
CA ASP A 289 -18.19 -10.11 3.71
C ASP A 289 -17.90 -9.11 4.82
N MET A 290 -16.66 -9.03 5.25
CA MET A 290 -16.24 -8.08 6.29
C MET A 290 -16.42 -6.63 5.84
N HIS A 291 -16.38 -6.33 4.55
CA HIS A 291 -16.62 -4.96 4.07
C HIS A 291 -18.00 -4.43 4.48
N GLU A 292 -19.02 -5.29 4.57
CA GLU A 292 -20.34 -4.88 5.05
C GLU A 292 -20.32 -4.33 6.49
N ILE A 293 -19.43 -4.86 7.34
CA ILE A 293 -19.21 -4.32 8.68
C ILE A 293 -18.41 -3.02 8.60
N LEU A 294 -17.29 -3.01 7.84
CA LEU A 294 -16.43 -1.84 7.73
C LEU A 294 -17.18 -0.60 7.23
N LEU A 295 -18.03 -0.77 6.21
CA LEU A 295 -18.86 0.32 5.67
C LEU A 295 -19.89 0.89 6.66
N ARG A 296 -20.21 0.16 7.74
CA ARG A 296 -21.15 0.61 8.79
C ARG A 296 -20.48 1.21 10.02
N ILE A 297 -19.25 0.81 10.32
CA ILE A 297 -18.55 1.29 11.52
C ILE A 297 -17.68 2.52 11.27
N PHE A 298 -17.42 2.85 10.00
CA PHE A 298 -16.65 4.04 9.61
C PHE A 298 -17.52 5.12 9.00
N ASP A 299 -17.00 6.35 8.96
CA ASP A 299 -17.71 7.53 8.50
C ASP A 299 -18.17 7.38 7.05
N ASP A 300 -19.40 7.80 6.76
CA ASP A 300 -20.01 7.89 5.41
C ASP A 300 -20.00 6.57 4.59
N GLY A 301 -19.66 5.43 5.19
CA GLY A 301 -19.45 4.18 4.46
C GLY A 301 -18.30 4.26 3.47
N ASP A 302 -17.31 5.15 3.71
CA ASP A 302 -16.14 5.35 2.87
C ASP A 302 -14.98 4.46 3.31
N PHE A 303 -14.50 3.65 2.38
CA PHE A 303 -13.37 2.74 2.61
C PHE A 303 -12.48 2.66 1.38
N LEU A 304 -11.20 3.02 1.52
CA LEU A 304 -10.22 2.93 0.45
C LEU A 304 -9.37 1.67 0.62
N ASP A 305 -9.69 0.61 -0.14
CA ASP A 305 -8.90 -0.62 -0.16
C ASP A 305 -7.48 -0.40 -0.66
N VAL A 306 -6.52 -1.08 -0.04
CA VAL A 306 -5.12 -1.14 -0.49
C VAL A 306 -4.71 -2.60 -0.64
N ALA A 307 -4.16 -2.98 -1.78
CA ALA A 307 -3.70 -4.33 -2.11
C ALA A 307 -4.79 -5.42 -1.96
N ALA A 308 -6.02 -5.13 -2.41
CA ALA A 308 -7.15 -6.04 -2.28
C ALA A 308 -6.91 -7.42 -2.94
N GLN A 309 -6.14 -7.46 -4.05
CA GLN A 309 -5.85 -8.71 -4.79
C GLN A 309 -4.74 -9.57 -4.15
N HIS A 310 -3.93 -9.02 -3.24
CA HIS A 310 -2.85 -9.73 -2.55
C HIS A 310 -3.27 -10.12 -1.14
N GLY A 311 -3.03 -11.38 -0.74
CA GLY A 311 -3.40 -11.88 0.60
C GLY A 311 -4.85 -11.55 0.97
N PRO A 312 -5.87 -11.97 0.19
CA PRO A 312 -7.25 -11.51 0.33
C PRO A 312 -7.92 -11.96 1.64
N ALA A 313 -7.30 -12.85 2.41
CA ALA A 313 -7.77 -13.23 3.75
C ALA A 313 -7.63 -12.09 4.78
N ILE A 314 -6.83 -11.08 4.49
CA ILE A 314 -6.75 -9.82 5.25
C ILE A 314 -7.11 -8.64 4.34
N ILE A 315 -8.00 -7.79 4.80
CA ILE A 315 -8.32 -6.49 4.24
C ILE A 315 -7.37 -5.47 4.86
N THR A 316 -6.78 -4.62 4.04
CA THR A 316 -6.06 -3.42 4.46
C THR A 316 -6.59 -2.22 3.71
N GLY A 317 -6.80 -1.11 4.38
CA GLY A 317 -7.33 0.10 3.74
C GLY A 317 -7.45 1.26 4.71
N TYR A 318 -7.93 2.36 4.20
CA TYR A 318 -8.14 3.58 4.97
C TYR A 318 -9.61 3.89 5.10
N ALA A 319 -9.96 4.42 6.26
CA ALA A 319 -11.30 4.92 6.57
C ALA A 319 -11.20 6.18 7.45
N ARG A 320 -12.33 6.73 7.87
CA ARG A 320 -12.37 7.84 8.82
C ARG A 320 -13.25 7.52 10.02
N VAL A 321 -12.85 8.08 11.16
CA VAL A 321 -13.63 8.08 12.39
C VAL A 321 -13.71 9.52 12.90
N ASP A 322 -14.90 10.10 12.89
CA ASP A 322 -15.12 11.53 13.20
C ASP A 322 -14.23 12.46 12.36
N GLY A 323 -14.12 12.15 11.07
CA GLY A 323 -13.32 12.86 10.11
C GLY A 323 -11.81 12.60 10.16
N HIS A 324 -11.33 11.86 11.14
CA HIS A 324 -9.91 11.52 11.31
C HIS A 324 -9.55 10.23 10.58
N PRO A 325 -8.51 10.22 9.73
CA PRO A 325 -8.03 9.00 9.08
C PRO A 325 -7.60 7.92 10.06
N VAL A 326 -7.93 6.69 9.70
CA VAL A 326 -7.47 5.47 10.37
C VAL A 326 -7.04 4.44 9.33
N GLY A 327 -6.01 3.65 9.66
CA GLY A 327 -5.63 2.45 8.91
C GLY A 327 -6.37 1.24 9.48
N VAL A 328 -6.99 0.48 8.61
CA VAL A 328 -7.82 -0.67 8.99
C VAL A 328 -7.14 -1.96 8.58
N ILE A 329 -7.06 -2.91 9.50
CA ILE A 329 -6.62 -4.29 9.26
C ILE A 329 -7.75 -5.21 9.70
N ALA A 330 -8.42 -5.88 8.76
CA ALA A 330 -9.55 -6.75 9.06
C ALA A 330 -9.37 -8.14 8.43
N ASN A 331 -9.87 -9.18 9.08
CA ASN A 331 -9.92 -10.50 8.45
C ASN A 331 -11.11 -10.57 7.49
N GLN A 332 -10.94 -11.27 6.35
CA GLN A 332 -12.02 -11.50 5.38
C GLN A 332 -12.51 -12.95 5.45
N PRO A 333 -13.64 -13.23 6.12
CA PRO A 333 -14.16 -14.60 6.27
C PRO A 333 -14.55 -15.28 4.95
N MET A 334 -14.74 -14.52 3.88
CA MET A 334 -15.00 -15.07 2.54
C MET A 334 -13.80 -15.81 1.95
N TYR A 335 -12.58 -15.52 2.43
CA TYR A 335 -11.35 -16.18 2.00
C TYR A 335 -10.76 -17.01 3.12
N MET A 336 -10.70 -18.34 2.92
CA MET A 336 -10.14 -19.29 3.90
C MET A 336 -10.64 -19.06 5.34
N SER A 337 -11.90 -18.62 5.49
CA SER A 337 -12.51 -18.23 6.77
C SER A 337 -11.74 -17.17 7.55
N GLY A 338 -10.96 -16.33 6.88
CA GLY A 338 -10.11 -15.31 7.49
C GLY A 338 -8.79 -15.84 8.06
N ALA A 339 -8.37 -17.07 7.70
CA ALA A 339 -7.08 -17.61 8.13
C ALA A 339 -5.91 -16.81 7.51
N ILE A 340 -4.91 -16.52 8.32
CA ILE A 340 -3.76 -15.68 7.94
C ILE A 340 -2.72 -16.56 7.24
N ASP A 341 -2.55 -16.37 5.93
CA ASP A 341 -1.53 -17.00 5.11
C ASP A 341 -0.23 -16.15 5.04
N ASN A 342 0.71 -16.59 4.21
CA ASN A 342 1.99 -15.91 4.00
C ASN A 342 1.80 -14.50 3.43
N GLU A 343 0.97 -14.35 2.41
CA GLU A 343 0.69 -13.10 1.71
C GLU A 343 -0.04 -12.10 2.61
N ALA A 344 -1.05 -12.56 3.33
CA ALA A 344 -1.79 -11.76 4.30
C ALA A 344 -0.87 -11.23 5.42
N SER A 345 0.07 -12.06 5.88
CA SER A 345 1.06 -11.66 6.88
C SER A 345 1.98 -10.54 6.40
N ASP A 346 2.52 -10.66 5.18
CA ASP A 346 3.42 -9.65 4.59
C ASP A 346 2.66 -8.34 4.31
N LYS A 347 1.46 -8.43 3.75
CA LYS A 347 0.58 -7.28 3.47
C LYS A 347 0.27 -6.50 4.75
N ALA A 348 -0.20 -7.19 5.78
CA ALA A 348 -0.54 -6.56 7.06
C ALA A 348 0.69 -5.91 7.72
N ALA A 349 1.83 -6.60 7.73
CA ALA A 349 3.07 -6.09 8.31
C ALA A 349 3.52 -4.78 7.65
N ARG A 350 3.50 -4.71 6.32
CA ARG A 350 3.86 -3.51 5.56
C ARG A 350 2.87 -2.37 5.84
N PHE A 351 1.57 -2.67 5.84
CA PHE A 351 0.51 -1.68 6.07
C PHE A 351 0.58 -1.07 7.48
N VAL A 352 0.78 -1.89 8.51
CA VAL A 352 0.97 -1.42 9.90
C VAL A 352 2.15 -0.46 9.99
N ARG A 353 3.31 -0.80 9.39
CA ARG A 353 4.50 0.05 9.42
C ARG A 353 4.30 1.36 8.66
N PHE A 354 3.57 1.32 7.55
CA PHE A 354 3.24 2.53 6.80
C PHE A 354 2.36 3.47 7.62
N CYS A 355 1.28 2.96 8.22
CA CYS A 355 0.41 3.76 9.08
C CYS A 355 1.17 4.38 10.27
N ASP A 356 2.06 3.60 10.89
CA ASP A 356 2.89 4.08 11.99
C ASP A 356 3.84 5.21 11.55
N ALA A 357 4.48 5.06 10.38
CA ALA A 357 5.39 6.08 9.83
C ALA A 357 4.69 7.42 9.55
N PHE A 358 3.41 7.39 9.23
CA PHE A 358 2.64 8.59 8.86
C PHE A 358 1.57 9.00 9.90
N ASN A 359 1.73 8.59 11.15
CA ASN A 359 0.87 8.99 12.28
C ASN A 359 -0.61 8.63 12.11
N ILE A 360 -0.91 7.51 11.43
CA ILE A 360 -2.27 7.04 11.18
C ILE A 360 -2.63 5.99 12.24
N PRO A 361 -3.63 6.23 13.10
CA PRO A 361 -4.11 5.24 14.06
C PRO A 361 -4.58 3.95 13.39
N LEU A 362 -4.44 2.82 14.07
CA LEU A 362 -4.79 1.50 13.56
C LEU A 362 -6.06 0.96 14.21
N VAL A 363 -6.96 0.43 13.39
CA VAL A 363 -8.16 -0.31 13.84
C VAL A 363 -8.07 -1.73 13.32
N PHE A 364 -8.08 -2.69 14.25
CA PHE A 364 -8.12 -4.12 13.94
C PHE A 364 -9.56 -4.62 14.07
N VAL A 365 -10.08 -5.31 13.05
CA VAL A 365 -11.41 -5.94 13.06
C VAL A 365 -11.22 -7.44 12.84
N VAL A 366 -11.51 -8.23 13.87
CA VAL A 366 -10.99 -9.60 13.98
C VAL A 366 -12.08 -10.65 13.81
N ASP A 367 -11.90 -11.51 12.80
CA ASP A 367 -12.58 -12.80 12.65
C ASP A 367 -11.65 -13.80 11.95
N THR A 368 -10.81 -14.50 12.71
CA THR A 368 -9.82 -15.43 12.18
C THR A 368 -9.71 -16.72 12.98
N PRO A 369 -9.65 -17.89 12.31
CA PRO A 369 -9.42 -19.17 12.98
C PRO A 369 -7.94 -19.42 13.33
N GLY A 370 -7.03 -18.53 12.94
CA GLY A 370 -5.59 -18.70 13.16
C GLY A 370 -4.75 -18.44 11.92
N PHE A 371 -3.47 -18.78 12.02
CA PHE A 371 -2.62 -18.88 10.83
C PHE A 371 -3.02 -20.10 10.00
N LEU A 372 -2.91 -19.97 8.66
CA LEU A 372 -3.28 -21.04 7.74
C LEU A 372 -2.36 -22.26 7.94
N PRO A 373 -2.87 -23.42 8.33
CA PRO A 373 -2.05 -24.62 8.46
C PRO A 373 -1.80 -25.25 7.09
N GLY A 374 -0.58 -25.75 6.86
CA GLY A 374 -0.27 -26.47 5.64
C GLY A 374 1.24 -26.61 5.41
N ALA A 375 1.66 -27.75 4.84
CA ALA A 375 3.07 -28.00 4.56
C ALA A 375 3.67 -26.98 3.58
N GLU A 376 2.86 -26.51 2.63
CA GLU A 376 3.30 -25.48 1.67
C GLU A 376 3.45 -24.11 2.34
N GLU A 377 2.54 -23.74 3.25
CA GLU A 377 2.66 -22.51 4.03
C GLU A 377 3.90 -22.51 4.92
N GLU A 378 4.20 -23.65 5.56
CA GLU A 378 5.44 -23.82 6.35
C GLU A 378 6.70 -23.68 5.47
N LYS A 379 6.75 -24.34 4.31
CA LYS A 379 7.88 -24.25 3.37
C LYS A 379 8.06 -22.83 2.82
N ARG A 380 6.98 -22.11 2.60
CA ARG A 380 6.97 -20.72 2.14
C ARG A 380 7.31 -19.71 3.24
N GLY A 381 7.43 -20.16 4.49
CA GLY A 381 7.95 -19.40 5.62
C GLY A 381 6.90 -18.65 6.44
N ILE A 382 5.74 -19.26 6.71
CA ILE A 382 4.67 -18.67 7.55
C ILE A 382 5.16 -18.21 8.91
N ILE A 383 6.13 -18.94 9.54
CA ILE A 383 6.72 -18.54 10.82
C ILE A 383 7.41 -17.19 10.72
N LYS A 384 8.25 -17.02 9.68
CA LYS A 384 9.00 -15.79 9.43
C LYS A 384 8.06 -14.61 9.13
N ARG A 385 7.08 -14.81 8.27
CA ARG A 385 6.15 -13.78 7.81
C ARG A 385 5.15 -13.41 8.91
N GLY A 386 4.60 -14.39 9.62
CA GLY A 386 3.80 -14.15 10.83
C GLY A 386 4.60 -13.45 11.93
N GLY A 387 5.88 -13.81 12.11
CA GLY A 387 6.81 -13.13 13.01
C GLY A 387 7.06 -11.68 12.60
N ARG A 388 7.12 -11.37 11.30
CA ARG A 388 7.21 -10.00 10.78
C ARG A 388 5.95 -9.19 11.10
N PHE A 389 4.77 -9.77 10.92
CA PHE A 389 3.52 -9.13 11.26
C PHE A 389 3.45 -8.83 12.77
N LEU A 390 3.74 -9.83 13.62
CA LEU A 390 3.82 -9.65 15.08
C LEU A 390 4.76 -8.49 15.44
N TYR A 391 5.96 -8.49 14.88
CA TYR A 391 6.97 -7.47 15.15
C TYR A 391 6.48 -6.08 14.76
N SER A 392 5.84 -5.94 13.59
CA SER A 392 5.31 -4.66 13.10
C SER A 392 4.23 -4.09 14.03
N VAL A 393 3.32 -4.93 14.54
CA VAL A 393 2.28 -4.51 15.48
C VAL A 393 2.87 -4.03 16.82
N VAL A 394 3.91 -4.71 17.32
CA VAL A 394 4.60 -4.30 18.56
C VAL A 394 5.42 -3.03 18.36
N GLU A 395 6.04 -2.88 17.18
CA GLU A 395 6.87 -1.71 16.87
C GLU A 395 6.04 -0.45 16.67
N ALA A 396 4.81 -0.57 16.16
CA ALA A 396 3.93 0.58 15.90
C ALA A 396 3.57 1.33 17.18
N ASP A 397 3.74 2.66 17.15
CA ASP A 397 3.51 3.57 18.26
C ASP A 397 2.17 4.30 18.22
N VAL A 398 1.58 4.37 17.03
CA VAL A 398 0.26 5.00 16.84
C VAL A 398 -0.83 4.36 17.72
N PRO A 399 -1.93 5.07 17.99
CA PRO A 399 -3.10 4.48 18.65
C PRO A 399 -3.57 3.19 17.96
N LYS A 400 -3.92 2.20 18.75
CA LYS A 400 -4.40 0.88 18.26
C LYS A 400 -5.67 0.49 19.00
N VAL A 401 -6.76 0.27 18.27
CA VAL A 401 -8.04 -0.19 18.79
C VAL A 401 -8.43 -1.49 18.08
N THR A 402 -8.86 -2.48 18.84
CA THR A 402 -9.23 -3.80 18.33
C THR A 402 -10.68 -4.10 18.63
N ILE A 403 -11.41 -4.59 17.63
CA ILE A 403 -12.78 -5.09 17.74
C ILE A 403 -12.78 -6.56 17.33
N THR A 404 -13.07 -7.47 18.25
CA THR A 404 -13.24 -8.89 17.94
C THR A 404 -14.69 -9.17 17.63
N ILE A 405 -14.96 -9.49 16.36
CA ILE A 405 -16.32 -9.74 15.85
C ILE A 405 -16.75 -11.18 16.14
N ARG A 406 -15.93 -12.16 15.75
CA ARG A 406 -16.24 -13.58 15.92
C ARG A 406 -15.00 -14.37 16.34
N LYS A 407 -14.35 -15.12 15.47
CA LYS A 407 -13.20 -15.98 15.82
C LYS A 407 -11.92 -15.16 16.06
N SER A 408 -11.18 -15.53 17.11
CA SER A 408 -9.85 -14.97 17.40
C SER A 408 -9.02 -16.05 18.07
N TYR A 409 -8.41 -16.95 17.25
CA TYR A 409 -7.77 -18.16 17.76
C TYR A 409 -6.25 -18.15 17.58
N GLY A 410 -5.59 -18.80 18.53
CA GLY A 410 -4.16 -19.12 18.48
C GLY A 410 -3.25 -17.89 18.33
N GLY A 411 -2.21 -18.02 17.51
CA GLY A 411 -1.28 -16.93 17.24
C GLY A 411 -1.89 -15.72 16.55
N ALA A 412 -2.98 -15.91 15.81
CA ALA A 412 -3.69 -14.82 15.15
C ALA A 412 -4.36 -13.87 16.15
N TYR A 413 -4.87 -14.36 17.28
CA TYR A 413 -5.31 -13.52 18.39
C TYR A 413 -4.24 -12.49 18.77
N ALA A 414 -2.98 -12.93 18.85
CA ALA A 414 -1.91 -12.04 19.23
C ALA A 414 -1.66 -10.96 18.16
N VAL A 415 -1.42 -11.36 16.90
CA VAL A 415 -0.98 -10.45 15.83
C VAL A 415 -2.06 -9.49 15.35
N MET A 416 -3.34 -9.83 15.54
CA MET A 416 -4.46 -8.97 15.19
C MET A 416 -4.78 -7.94 16.30
N GLY A 417 -3.74 -7.30 16.83
CA GLY A 417 -3.86 -6.19 17.76
C GLY A 417 -4.35 -6.57 19.15
N SER A 418 -3.83 -7.66 19.74
CA SER A 418 -4.16 -7.99 21.14
C SER A 418 -3.60 -6.94 22.10
N ARG A 419 -4.21 -6.83 23.28
CA ARG A 419 -3.74 -5.97 24.36
C ARG A 419 -2.27 -6.26 24.74
N GLN A 420 -1.89 -7.53 24.73
CA GLN A 420 -0.54 -7.99 25.06
C GLN A 420 0.50 -7.58 23.99
N LEU A 421 0.06 -7.32 22.75
CA LEU A 421 0.88 -6.76 21.69
C LEU A 421 0.61 -5.25 21.48
N THR A 422 0.46 -4.52 22.59
CA THR A 422 0.44 -3.04 22.64
C THR A 422 -0.81 -2.35 22.08
N ALA A 423 -1.94 -3.07 21.88
CA ALA A 423 -3.19 -2.38 21.59
C ALA A 423 -3.69 -1.62 22.82
N ASP A 424 -4.22 -0.42 22.60
CA ASP A 424 -4.63 0.50 23.66
C ASP A 424 -6.03 0.14 24.20
N PHE A 425 -6.96 -0.17 23.28
CA PHE A 425 -8.30 -0.65 23.60
C PHE A 425 -8.64 -1.91 22.84
N ASN A 426 -9.30 -2.85 23.53
CA ASN A 426 -9.78 -4.10 22.97
C ASN A 426 -11.25 -4.30 23.34
N PHE A 427 -12.12 -4.37 22.35
CA PHE A 427 -13.54 -4.65 22.50
C PHE A 427 -13.90 -5.98 21.83
N ALA A 428 -14.94 -6.61 22.29
CA ALA A 428 -15.47 -7.81 21.65
C ALA A 428 -16.99 -7.74 21.55
N TRP A 429 -17.53 -8.26 20.46
CA TRP A 429 -18.97 -8.49 20.35
C TRP A 429 -19.37 -9.73 21.13
N PRO A 430 -20.65 -9.91 21.50
CA PRO A 430 -21.12 -11.11 22.19
C PRO A 430 -20.91 -12.40 21.37
N THR A 431 -20.82 -12.28 20.05
CA THR A 431 -20.52 -13.35 19.08
C THR A 431 -19.06 -13.78 19.07
N ALA A 432 -18.18 -13.07 19.79
CA ALA A 432 -16.74 -13.34 19.78
C ALA A 432 -16.40 -14.71 20.40
N ARG A 433 -15.40 -15.36 19.80
CA ARG A 433 -14.82 -16.62 20.22
C ARG A 433 -13.31 -16.44 20.39
N ILE A 434 -12.84 -16.38 21.62
CA ILE A 434 -11.42 -16.13 21.94
C ILE A 434 -10.84 -17.35 22.64
N ALA A 435 -9.91 -18.07 21.99
CA ALA A 435 -9.32 -19.29 22.51
C ALA A 435 -7.96 -19.62 21.86
N VAL A 436 -7.24 -20.58 22.43
CA VAL A 436 -5.99 -21.11 21.85
C VAL A 436 -6.26 -21.84 20.53
N ILE A 437 -7.39 -22.58 20.46
CA ILE A 437 -7.80 -23.37 19.30
C ILE A 437 -9.31 -23.47 19.27
N GLY A 438 -9.92 -23.63 18.09
CA GLY A 438 -11.36 -23.88 17.98
C GLY A 438 -11.80 -25.21 18.62
N ALA A 439 -13.08 -25.33 18.98
CA ALA A 439 -13.64 -26.48 19.69
C ALA A 439 -13.40 -27.81 18.97
N GLU A 440 -13.53 -27.84 17.63
CA GLU A 440 -13.30 -29.04 16.83
C GLU A 440 -11.83 -29.49 16.89
N GLY A 441 -10.88 -28.57 16.82
CA GLY A 441 -9.46 -28.87 16.97
C GLY A 441 -9.11 -29.35 18.35
N ALA A 442 -9.68 -28.74 19.39
CA ALA A 442 -9.53 -29.18 20.78
C ALA A 442 -10.11 -30.59 20.99
N ALA A 443 -11.30 -30.87 20.43
CA ALA A 443 -11.93 -32.18 20.47
C ALA A 443 -11.11 -33.25 19.74
N GLN A 444 -10.48 -32.95 18.61
CA GLN A 444 -9.59 -33.90 17.93
C GLN A 444 -8.37 -34.26 18.79
N LEU A 445 -7.80 -33.30 19.52
CA LEU A 445 -6.73 -33.60 20.49
C LEU A 445 -7.21 -34.49 21.64
N LEU A 446 -8.42 -34.27 22.10
CA LEU A 446 -9.04 -35.13 23.11
C LEU A 446 -9.24 -36.55 22.57
N MET A 447 -9.77 -36.71 21.35
CA MET A 447 -10.04 -38.00 20.71
C MET A 447 -8.80 -38.86 20.52
N LYS A 448 -7.60 -38.28 20.40
CA LYS A 448 -6.33 -39.05 20.36
C LYS A 448 -6.05 -39.87 21.61
N ARG A 449 -6.76 -39.61 22.72
CA ARG A 449 -6.62 -40.35 23.97
C ARG A 449 -7.55 -41.56 24.05
N PHE A 450 -8.46 -41.74 23.10
CA PHE A 450 -9.40 -42.86 23.06
C PHE A 450 -8.79 -44.01 22.23
N PRO A 451 -8.88 -45.26 22.70
CA PRO A 451 -8.38 -46.42 21.95
C PRO A 451 -9.08 -46.59 20.59
N ASP A 452 -10.39 -46.32 20.55
CA ASP A 452 -11.17 -46.28 19.32
C ASP A 452 -12.05 -45.01 19.34
N PRO A 453 -11.67 -43.97 18.58
CA PRO A 453 -12.44 -42.72 18.51
C PRO A 453 -13.73 -42.83 17.69
N THR A 454 -13.99 -43.96 17.01
CA THR A 454 -15.15 -44.13 16.13
C THR A 454 -16.38 -44.70 16.86
N THR A 455 -16.21 -45.15 18.10
CA THR A 455 -17.33 -45.68 18.90
C THR A 455 -18.41 -44.63 19.15
N PRO A 456 -19.70 -45.02 19.21
CA PRO A 456 -20.78 -44.08 19.50
C PRO A 456 -20.59 -43.29 20.79
N GLU A 457 -20.02 -43.91 21.83
CA GLU A 457 -19.71 -43.26 23.10
C GLU A 457 -18.61 -42.20 22.95
N ALA A 458 -17.52 -42.51 22.22
CA ALA A 458 -16.46 -41.57 21.96
C ALA A 458 -16.96 -40.37 21.13
N GLN A 459 -17.82 -40.62 20.14
CA GLN A 459 -18.42 -39.56 19.33
C GLN A 459 -19.40 -38.70 20.15
N GLN A 460 -20.14 -39.26 21.10
CA GLN A 460 -21.00 -38.49 22.00
C GLN A 460 -20.13 -37.60 22.91
N ILE A 461 -19.09 -38.15 23.52
CA ILE A 461 -18.13 -37.37 24.34
C ILE A 461 -17.51 -36.22 23.53
N LYS A 462 -17.16 -36.49 22.27
CA LYS A 462 -16.65 -35.43 21.36
C LYS A 462 -17.66 -34.32 21.18
N LYS A 463 -18.91 -34.64 20.91
CA LYS A 463 -20.00 -33.68 20.74
C LYS A 463 -20.24 -32.85 22.00
N ASP A 464 -20.37 -33.51 23.14
CA ASP A 464 -20.59 -32.85 24.44
C ASP A 464 -19.40 -31.94 24.80
N PHE A 465 -18.16 -32.36 24.46
CA PHE A 465 -16.98 -31.55 24.67
C PHE A 465 -16.99 -30.30 23.79
N ILE A 466 -17.33 -30.40 22.49
CA ILE A 466 -17.43 -29.26 21.57
C ILE A 466 -18.46 -28.25 22.09
N GLU A 467 -19.64 -28.74 22.47
CA GLU A 467 -20.71 -27.91 23.04
C GLU A 467 -20.25 -27.21 24.33
N GLY A 468 -19.72 -27.97 25.29
CA GLY A 468 -19.21 -27.40 26.53
C GLY A 468 -18.05 -26.41 26.35
N TYR A 469 -17.16 -26.67 25.39
CA TYR A 469 -16.05 -25.77 25.06
C TYR A 469 -16.57 -24.44 24.52
N ASN A 470 -17.52 -24.49 23.58
CA ASN A 470 -18.11 -23.29 22.97
C ASN A 470 -18.95 -22.47 23.97
N LEU A 471 -19.62 -23.13 24.92
CA LEU A 471 -20.46 -22.46 25.90
C LEU A 471 -19.67 -21.85 27.07
N ASN A 472 -18.54 -22.44 27.46
CA ASN A 472 -17.89 -22.09 28.73
C ASN A 472 -16.45 -21.62 28.61
N MET A 473 -15.75 -21.92 27.51
CA MET A 473 -14.31 -21.61 27.37
C MET A 473 -13.99 -20.61 26.27
N ALA A 474 -14.55 -20.80 25.10
CA ALA A 474 -14.28 -19.94 23.94
C ALA A 474 -15.30 -18.78 23.84
N ILE A 475 -15.51 -18.07 24.92
CA ILE A 475 -16.48 -16.97 25.02
C ILE A 475 -15.78 -15.67 25.40
N PRO A 476 -16.32 -14.50 25.00
CA PRO A 476 -15.67 -13.22 25.29
C PRO A 476 -15.61 -12.89 26.78
N TRP A 477 -16.55 -13.40 27.57
CA TRP A 477 -16.62 -13.17 29.01
C TRP A 477 -15.36 -13.67 29.74
N THR A 478 -14.83 -14.83 29.36
CA THR A 478 -13.59 -15.38 29.93
C THR A 478 -12.39 -14.45 29.70
N ALA A 479 -12.32 -13.79 28.54
CA ALA A 479 -11.30 -12.82 28.23
C ALA A 479 -11.52 -11.50 29.00
N ALA A 480 -12.76 -11.06 29.14
CA ALA A 480 -13.14 -9.86 29.90
C ALA A 480 -12.83 -10.01 31.40
N GLU A 481 -13.22 -11.12 32.01
CA GLU A 481 -12.95 -11.44 33.43
C GLU A 481 -11.45 -11.44 33.77
N ARG A 482 -10.61 -11.76 32.78
CA ARG A 482 -9.14 -11.73 32.90
C ARG A 482 -8.51 -10.37 32.53
N GLY A 483 -9.30 -9.41 32.10
CA GLY A 483 -8.81 -8.10 31.65
C GLY A 483 -8.02 -8.15 30.34
N PHE A 484 -8.23 -9.17 29.50
CA PHE A 484 -7.60 -9.27 28.17
C PHE A 484 -8.34 -8.46 27.12
N ILE A 485 -9.61 -8.18 27.35
CA ILE A 485 -10.41 -7.18 26.62
C ILE A 485 -10.99 -6.18 27.62
N ASP A 486 -11.24 -4.97 27.17
CA ASP A 486 -11.72 -3.87 28.03
C ASP A 486 -13.24 -3.94 28.25
N ALA A 487 -13.99 -4.38 27.23
CA ALA A 487 -15.43 -4.60 27.35
C ALA A 487 -15.95 -5.59 26.29
N VAL A 488 -17.04 -6.26 26.62
CA VAL A 488 -17.97 -6.85 25.65
C VAL A 488 -19.05 -5.81 25.40
N ILE A 489 -19.31 -5.51 24.12
CA ILE A 489 -20.13 -4.39 23.69
C ILE A 489 -21.25 -4.84 22.75
N ASP A 490 -22.36 -4.13 22.73
CA ASP A 490 -23.35 -4.32 21.69
C ASP A 490 -22.78 -3.90 20.32
N PRO A 491 -23.01 -4.68 19.23
CA PRO A 491 -22.43 -4.37 17.94
C PRO A 491 -22.72 -2.93 17.46
N HIS A 492 -23.91 -2.41 17.69
CA HIS A 492 -24.30 -1.06 17.32
C HIS A 492 -23.56 0.06 18.09
N GLU A 493 -22.86 -0.24 19.18
CA GLU A 493 -22.04 0.74 19.91
C GLU A 493 -20.64 0.94 19.30
N THR A 494 -20.24 0.09 18.35
CA THR A 494 -18.85 0.00 17.84
C THR A 494 -18.34 1.33 17.32
N ARG A 495 -19.10 2.03 16.46
CA ARG A 495 -18.71 3.32 15.88
C ARG A 495 -18.47 4.38 16.96
N LEU A 496 -19.37 4.48 17.94
CA LEU A 496 -19.26 5.45 19.03
C LEU A 496 -18.09 5.16 19.98
N LEU A 497 -17.80 3.89 20.23
CA LEU A 497 -16.67 3.47 21.06
C LEU A 497 -15.34 3.70 20.34
N LEU A 498 -15.24 3.42 19.05
CA LEU A 498 -14.08 3.78 18.22
C LEU A 498 -13.80 5.27 18.31
N ARG A 499 -14.82 6.12 18.10
CA ARG A 499 -14.71 7.58 18.22
C ARG A 499 -14.20 8.02 19.59
N LYS A 500 -14.79 7.50 20.66
CA LYS A 500 -14.37 7.82 22.05
C LYS A 500 -12.93 7.39 22.31
N SER A 501 -12.58 6.17 21.93
CA SER A 501 -11.25 5.60 22.15
C SER A 501 -10.17 6.39 21.40
N LEU A 502 -10.37 6.64 20.12
CA LEU A 502 -9.40 7.39 19.29
C LEU A 502 -9.27 8.84 19.75
N LYS A 503 -10.36 9.46 20.22
CA LYS A 503 -10.32 10.81 20.81
C LYS A 503 -9.46 10.86 22.07
N LEU A 504 -9.56 9.83 22.94
CA LEU A 504 -8.74 9.72 24.16
C LEU A 504 -7.26 9.49 23.84
N LEU A 505 -6.98 8.79 22.74
CA LEU A 505 -5.62 8.40 22.35
C LEU A 505 -4.93 9.42 21.43
N ARG A 506 -5.56 10.53 21.10
CA ARG A 506 -5.06 11.50 20.11
C ARG A 506 -3.66 12.00 20.43
N ASP A 507 -3.36 12.20 21.71
CA ASP A 507 -2.06 12.70 22.17
C ASP A 507 -1.23 11.58 22.82
N LYS A 508 -1.46 10.32 22.41
CA LYS A 508 -0.71 9.16 22.89
C LYS A 508 0.78 9.35 22.69
N GLN A 509 1.56 9.18 23.77
CA GLN A 509 3.03 9.17 23.74
C GLN A 509 3.55 7.91 24.41
N LEU A 510 4.62 7.33 23.87
CA LEU A 510 5.30 6.21 24.50
C LEU A 510 6.38 6.69 25.46
N TRP A 511 6.37 6.13 26.67
CA TRP A 511 7.28 6.51 27.76
C TRP A 511 8.64 5.81 27.72
N PHE A 512 8.79 4.70 26.95
CA PHE A 512 9.92 3.77 27.10
C PHE A 512 10.50 3.28 25.77
N ARG A 513 10.92 4.16 24.86
CA ARG A 513 11.82 3.75 23.79
C ARG A 513 13.26 4.15 24.10
N THR A 514 14.13 3.14 24.25
CA THR A 514 15.58 3.36 24.23
C THR A 514 16.02 3.69 22.80
N ALA A 515 16.90 4.67 22.64
CA ALA A 515 17.47 5.00 21.34
C ALA A 515 18.22 3.79 20.77
N ARG A 516 17.86 3.41 19.54
CA ARG A 516 18.52 2.36 18.75
C ARG A 516 18.59 2.81 17.28
N LYS A 517 19.57 2.32 16.51
CA LYS A 517 19.66 2.68 15.08
C LYS A 517 18.41 2.28 14.30
N HIS A 518 17.92 1.07 14.49
CA HIS A 518 16.70 0.51 13.91
C HIS A 518 16.31 -0.77 14.66
N GLY A 519 15.10 -1.26 14.42
CA GLY A 519 14.70 -2.61 14.81
C GLY A 519 15.31 -3.66 13.89
N LEU A 520 15.40 -4.90 14.35
CA LEU A 520 15.79 -6.05 13.52
C LEU A 520 14.54 -6.89 13.28
N ILE A 521 13.75 -6.47 12.30
CA ILE A 521 12.54 -7.17 11.90
C ILE A 521 12.88 -8.52 11.23
N PRO A 522 12.15 -9.61 11.47
CA PRO A 522 12.33 -10.88 10.75
C PRO A 522 12.11 -10.69 9.24
N VAL A 523 13.14 -10.93 8.40
CA VAL A 523 13.13 -10.74 6.93
C VAL A 523 13.44 -12.04 6.18
#